data_12394b412462901ba8c71585ca54fb10
#
_entry.id   12394b412462901ba8c71585ca54fb10
#
_cell.length_a   1.000
_cell.length_b   1.000
_cell.length_c   1.000
_cell.angle_alpha   90.00
_cell.angle_beta   90.00
_cell.angle_gamma   90.00
#
_symmetry.space_group_name_H-M   'P 1'
#
loop_
_entity.id
_entity.type
_entity.pdbx_description
1 polymer ?
#
loop_
_entity_poly.entity_id
_entity_poly.type
_entity_poly.pdbx_seq_one_letter_code
_entity_poly.pdbx_strand_id
1 'polypeptide(L)'
;MIPSVITAALTCVALIVTVCVFPQKKIGKTNISVYAAVPTIGAVFALITGQVSLGDVLEYFTLSAANSPVKIIILFISMSLLSVYLDETGFFEYIAHLAVKKTNGSQAGIFVSLYVTASVLTVVTSNDIVVLTFTPFICQFCKRCSINPVPYVFSQFVAANTWSLLFIIGNPTNIFLAQSVDTDFLSYFSVMWLPTVFAGVASFVMLVAVFKNSLKQKIVPIEDEYVLKERSFTFVGLAFLVFCTVSIAVLPYFELEMYYVSAFFAIALFVTVIVMRAVKRQRPTVVLKTLSRAPFEMIPLVLGMAIIALSLNKNGVTQAICSLIGEEDPALKYGVLSTLSANLLNNIPMSMIFADVTGYLSGDVLQKAVYSSIIGSNIGAYLTPLGALAGLMFTSILSRHGVKFRFTDFMKYGFIVAPVTLAAALAGLIIIL
;
A
#
# COMPACT_ATOMS: atom_id res chain seq x y z
N MET A 1 -1.35 -2.35 31.28
CA MET A 1 -2.03 -1.33 30.47
C MET A 1 -1.16 -0.09 30.22
N ILE A 2 -0.83 0.74 31.23
CA ILE A 2 -0.02 1.96 31.02
C ILE A 2 1.35 1.72 30.35
N PRO A 3 2.17 0.73 30.78
CA PRO A 3 3.48 0.51 30.13
C PRO A 3 3.38 0.17 28.65
N SER A 4 2.42 -0.67 28.24
CA SER A 4 2.23 -1.04 26.82
C SER A 4 1.78 0.14 25.96
N VAL A 5 0.92 1.02 26.48
CA VAL A 5 0.54 2.27 25.81
C VAL A 5 1.75 3.19 25.62
N ILE A 6 2.59 3.35 26.66
CA ILE A 6 3.81 4.18 26.57
C ILE A 6 4.78 3.59 25.55
N THR A 7 5.01 2.28 25.57
CA THR A 7 5.88 1.61 24.60
C THR A 7 5.39 1.81 23.18
N ALA A 8 4.09 1.60 22.93
CA ALA A 8 3.49 1.80 21.62
C ALA A 8 3.61 3.27 21.17
N ALA A 9 3.25 4.22 22.02
CA ALA A 9 3.31 5.64 21.71
C ALA A 9 4.74 6.10 21.40
N LEU A 10 5.72 5.72 22.24
CA LEU A 10 7.14 6.05 22.01
C LEU A 10 7.66 5.43 20.72
N THR A 11 7.28 4.18 20.42
CA THR A 11 7.66 3.51 19.18
C THR A 11 7.07 4.22 17.96
N CYS A 12 5.80 4.61 17.99
CA CYS A 12 5.16 5.33 16.89
C CYS A 12 5.79 6.72 16.69
N VAL A 13 6.04 7.46 17.77
CA VAL A 13 6.73 8.76 17.69
C VAL A 13 8.14 8.60 17.14
N ALA A 14 8.90 7.63 17.64
CA ALA A 14 10.25 7.33 17.15
C ALA A 14 10.24 6.91 15.66
N LEU A 15 9.23 6.13 15.24
CA LEU A 15 9.03 5.74 13.84
C LEU A 15 8.84 6.98 12.96
N ILE A 16 7.92 7.88 13.34
CA ILE A 16 7.65 9.12 12.61
C ILE A 16 8.92 9.99 12.54
N VAL A 17 9.57 10.22 13.66
CA VAL A 17 10.81 11.02 13.72
C VAL A 17 11.89 10.41 12.84
N THR A 18 12.10 9.10 12.93
CA THR A 18 13.12 8.41 12.15
C THR A 18 12.86 8.49 10.66
N VAL A 19 11.61 8.33 10.26
CA VAL A 19 11.21 8.46 8.86
C VAL A 19 11.39 9.90 8.35
N CYS A 20 11.04 10.90 9.15
CA CYS A 20 11.15 12.31 8.73
C CYS A 20 12.59 12.81 8.69
N VAL A 21 13.43 12.39 9.66
CA VAL A 21 14.78 12.95 9.85
C VAL A 21 15.87 12.05 9.29
N PHE A 22 15.70 10.73 9.39
CA PHE A 22 16.73 9.74 9.03
C PHE A 22 16.17 8.56 8.21
N PRO A 23 15.51 8.81 7.06
CA PRO A 23 14.78 7.76 6.34
C PRO A 23 15.68 6.60 5.89
N GLN A 24 16.93 6.89 5.55
CA GLN A 24 17.91 5.90 5.11
C GLN A 24 19.30 6.23 5.64
N LYS A 25 20.01 5.23 6.16
CA LYS A 25 21.42 5.34 6.53
C LYS A 25 22.25 4.40 5.67
N LYS A 26 23.31 4.94 5.08
CA LYS A 26 24.25 4.14 4.30
C LYS A 26 25.17 3.40 5.27
N ILE A 27 25.08 2.07 5.32
CA ILE A 27 25.98 1.21 6.10
C ILE A 27 26.76 0.36 5.09
N GLY A 28 28.02 0.69 4.88
CA GLY A 28 28.86 0.06 3.85
C GLY A 28 28.33 0.35 2.43
N LYS A 29 28.02 -0.70 1.67
CA LYS A 29 27.47 -0.62 0.31
C LYS A 29 25.96 -0.66 0.26
N THR A 30 25.27 -0.86 1.39
CA THR A 30 23.81 -1.06 1.46
C THR A 30 23.14 0.14 2.13
N ASN A 31 22.03 0.60 1.56
CA ASN A 31 21.16 1.57 2.22
C ASN A 31 20.21 0.78 3.12
N ILE A 32 20.24 1.05 4.41
CA ILE A 32 19.35 0.42 5.39
C ILE A 32 18.32 1.46 5.83
N SER A 33 17.06 1.07 5.77
CA SER A 33 15.94 1.88 6.25
C SER A 33 15.90 1.83 7.77
N VAL A 34 16.37 2.89 8.40
CA VAL A 34 16.52 2.95 9.87
C VAL A 34 15.15 2.83 10.55
N TYR A 35 14.11 3.38 9.95
CA TYR A 35 12.75 3.33 10.47
C TYR A 35 12.23 1.89 10.67
N ALA A 36 12.68 0.92 9.85
CA ALA A 36 12.25 -0.47 9.96
C ALA A 36 12.76 -1.16 11.25
N ALA A 37 13.86 -0.68 11.83
CA ALA A 37 14.40 -1.20 13.07
C ALA A 37 13.69 -0.67 14.33
N VAL A 38 13.01 0.47 14.24
CA VAL A 38 12.37 1.12 15.39
C VAL A 38 11.31 0.23 16.06
N PRO A 39 10.35 -0.37 15.33
CA PRO A 39 9.38 -1.27 15.93
C PRO A 39 10.02 -2.53 16.54
N THR A 40 11.10 -3.02 15.94
CA THR A 40 11.85 -4.16 16.51
C THR A 40 12.43 -3.81 17.88
N ILE A 41 12.97 -2.59 18.04
CA ILE A 41 13.50 -2.11 19.33
C ILE A 41 12.34 -2.00 20.35
N GLY A 42 11.20 -1.43 19.95
CA GLY A 42 10.00 -1.35 20.79
C GLY A 42 9.48 -2.73 21.21
N ALA A 43 9.48 -3.70 20.29
CA ALA A 43 9.09 -5.08 20.55
C ALA A 43 10.03 -5.78 21.55
N VAL A 44 11.35 -5.63 21.38
CA VAL A 44 12.36 -6.14 22.32
C VAL A 44 12.17 -5.51 23.71
N PHE A 45 11.90 -4.23 23.78
CA PHE A 45 11.60 -3.56 25.05
C PHE A 45 10.32 -4.11 25.69
N ALA A 46 9.24 -4.36 24.93
CA ALA A 46 8.01 -4.96 25.43
C ALA A 46 8.25 -6.37 26.00
N LEU A 47 9.09 -7.19 25.35
CA LEU A 47 9.50 -8.51 25.84
C LEU A 47 10.31 -8.42 27.14
N ILE A 48 11.34 -7.58 27.20
CA ILE A 48 12.22 -7.44 28.36
C ILE A 48 11.46 -6.93 29.59
N THR A 49 10.49 -6.04 29.38
CA THR A 49 9.66 -5.48 30.47
C THR A 49 8.47 -6.36 30.82
N GLY A 50 8.33 -7.54 30.23
CA GLY A 50 7.27 -8.50 30.56
C GLY A 50 5.86 -8.06 30.13
N GLN A 51 5.74 -7.14 29.18
CA GLN A 51 4.44 -6.69 28.65
C GLN A 51 3.79 -7.76 27.77
N VAL A 52 4.58 -8.64 27.19
CA VAL A 52 4.18 -9.82 26.42
C VAL A 52 5.20 -10.92 26.65
N SER A 53 4.78 -12.18 26.72
CA SER A 53 5.69 -13.31 26.88
C SER A 53 6.24 -13.79 25.54
N LEU A 54 7.43 -14.40 25.57
CA LEU A 54 8.00 -15.02 24.36
C LEU A 54 7.11 -16.16 23.86
N GLY A 55 6.43 -16.90 24.74
CA GLY A 55 5.48 -17.95 24.39
C GLY A 55 4.32 -17.38 23.55
N ASP A 56 3.70 -16.27 24.01
CA ASP A 56 2.61 -15.60 23.27
C ASP A 56 3.08 -15.18 21.87
N VAL A 57 4.29 -14.64 21.75
CA VAL A 57 4.85 -14.18 20.47
C VAL A 57 5.09 -15.39 19.53
N LEU A 58 5.67 -16.48 20.05
CA LEU A 58 5.91 -17.66 19.22
C LEU A 58 4.59 -18.29 18.74
N GLU A 59 3.58 -18.38 19.61
CA GLU A 59 2.23 -18.87 19.25
C GLU A 59 1.62 -17.97 18.15
N TYR A 60 1.64 -16.66 18.32
CA TYR A 60 1.08 -15.70 17.37
C TYR A 60 1.78 -15.73 16.00
N PHE A 61 3.08 -16.09 15.97
CA PHE A 61 3.86 -16.16 14.73
C PHE A 61 3.82 -17.52 14.04
N THR A 62 3.18 -18.53 14.64
CA THR A 62 3.03 -19.82 13.97
C THR A 62 2.14 -19.71 12.73
N LEU A 63 2.44 -20.51 11.72
CA LEU A 63 1.59 -20.57 10.52
C LEU A 63 0.24 -21.24 10.77
N SER A 64 0.04 -21.91 11.91
CA SER A 64 -1.25 -22.43 12.34
C SER A 64 -2.18 -21.36 12.93
N ALA A 65 -1.63 -20.25 13.40
CA ALA A 65 -2.46 -19.15 13.90
C ALA A 65 -3.25 -18.49 12.74
N ALA A 66 -4.55 -18.27 12.95
CA ALA A 66 -5.42 -17.67 11.95
C ALA A 66 -4.89 -16.29 11.51
N ASN A 67 -4.49 -15.45 12.47
CA ASN A 67 -4.05 -14.07 12.26
C ASN A 67 -2.51 -13.93 12.31
N SER A 68 -1.78 -14.93 11.80
CA SER A 68 -0.31 -14.90 11.82
C SER A 68 0.24 -13.77 10.96
N PRO A 69 1.02 -12.82 11.50
CA PRO A 69 1.67 -11.78 10.73
C PRO A 69 2.68 -12.33 9.71
N VAL A 70 3.17 -13.56 9.93
CA VAL A 70 4.09 -14.24 9.00
C VAL A 70 3.37 -14.59 7.70
N LYS A 71 2.13 -15.06 7.74
CA LYS A 71 1.30 -15.32 6.54
C LYS A 71 1.16 -14.06 5.70
N ILE A 72 0.89 -12.92 6.34
CA ILE A 72 0.72 -11.63 5.66
C ILE A 72 2.02 -11.17 5.01
N ILE A 73 3.14 -11.30 5.71
CA ILE A 73 4.46 -10.96 5.18
C ILE A 73 4.77 -11.82 3.95
N ILE A 74 4.53 -13.13 4.00
CA ILE A 74 4.76 -14.02 2.87
C ILE A 74 3.91 -13.59 1.67
N LEU A 75 2.61 -13.36 1.88
CA LEU A 75 1.69 -12.91 0.83
C LEU A 75 2.16 -11.57 0.23
N PHE A 76 2.44 -10.58 1.07
CA PHE A 76 2.85 -9.25 0.64
C PHE A 76 4.18 -9.26 -0.12
N ILE A 77 5.21 -9.92 0.41
CA ILE A 77 6.53 -9.99 -0.24
C ILE A 77 6.42 -10.74 -1.57
N SER A 78 5.67 -11.84 -1.62
CA SER A 78 5.49 -12.62 -2.86
C SER A 78 4.80 -11.80 -3.96
N MET A 79 3.70 -11.11 -3.63
CA MET A 79 3.02 -10.21 -4.58
C MET A 79 3.90 -9.03 -5.00
N SER A 80 4.67 -8.48 -4.06
CA SER A 80 5.63 -7.42 -4.36
C SER A 80 6.74 -7.89 -5.30
N LEU A 81 7.25 -9.11 -5.14
CA LEU A 81 8.27 -9.68 -6.04
C LEU A 81 7.76 -9.84 -7.47
N LEU A 82 6.51 -10.31 -7.67
CA LEU A 82 5.88 -10.41 -8.98
C LEU A 82 5.78 -9.03 -9.65
N SER A 83 5.37 -8.03 -8.89
CA SER A 83 5.18 -6.67 -9.39
C SER A 83 6.51 -5.93 -9.65
N VAL A 84 7.50 -6.05 -8.74
CA VAL A 84 8.85 -5.47 -8.92
C VAL A 84 9.57 -6.12 -10.12
N TYR A 85 9.33 -7.42 -10.36
CA TYR A 85 9.86 -8.08 -11.55
C TYR A 85 9.32 -7.44 -12.84
N LEU A 86 8.01 -7.15 -12.90
CA LEU A 86 7.42 -6.46 -14.04
C LEU A 86 8.00 -5.07 -14.24
N ASP A 87 8.25 -4.33 -13.16
CA ASP A 87 8.92 -3.04 -13.20
C ASP A 87 10.33 -3.15 -13.79
N GLU A 88 11.13 -4.12 -13.32
CA GLU A 88 12.49 -4.36 -13.84
C GLU A 88 12.53 -4.74 -15.34
N THR A 89 11.43 -5.28 -15.87
CA THR A 89 11.30 -5.52 -17.32
C THR A 89 10.91 -4.28 -18.12
N GLY A 90 10.62 -3.15 -17.45
CA GLY A 90 10.19 -1.89 -18.07
C GLY A 90 8.70 -1.84 -18.43
N PHE A 91 7.89 -2.76 -17.91
CA PHE A 91 6.46 -2.85 -18.21
C PHE A 91 5.70 -1.58 -17.82
N PHE A 92 5.89 -1.09 -16.59
CA PHE A 92 5.15 0.08 -16.13
C PHE A 92 5.53 1.35 -16.89
N GLU A 93 6.82 1.52 -17.21
CA GLU A 93 7.29 2.65 -18.02
C GLU A 93 6.70 2.59 -19.44
N TYR A 94 6.62 1.38 -20.04
CA TYR A 94 5.98 1.18 -21.34
C TYR A 94 4.49 1.54 -21.33
N ILE A 95 3.73 1.07 -20.34
CA ILE A 95 2.30 1.38 -20.22
C ILE A 95 2.08 2.88 -20.00
N ALA A 96 2.90 3.51 -19.16
CA ALA A 96 2.83 4.94 -18.92
C ALA A 96 3.13 5.75 -20.19
N HIS A 97 4.11 5.32 -20.98
CA HIS A 97 4.41 5.94 -22.27
C HIS A 97 3.24 5.81 -23.26
N LEU A 98 2.65 4.62 -23.39
CA LEU A 98 1.45 4.40 -24.22
C LEU A 98 0.26 5.27 -23.77
N ALA A 99 0.07 5.40 -22.47
CA ALA A 99 -0.99 6.21 -21.89
C ALA A 99 -0.87 7.68 -22.31
N VAL A 100 0.35 8.22 -22.30
CA VAL A 100 0.62 9.61 -22.68
C VAL A 100 0.57 9.81 -24.20
N LYS A 101 1.09 8.88 -24.99
CA LYS A 101 1.12 8.96 -26.48
C LYS A 101 -0.26 9.18 -27.09
N LYS A 102 -1.31 8.59 -26.49
CA LYS A 102 -2.71 8.70 -26.98
C LYS A 102 -3.37 10.05 -26.71
N THR A 103 -2.74 10.97 -26.00
CA THR A 103 -3.39 12.20 -25.52
C THR A 103 -3.21 13.42 -26.44
N ASN A 104 -2.45 13.28 -27.53
CA ASN A 104 -2.17 14.34 -28.51
C ASN A 104 -1.74 15.70 -27.90
N GLY A 105 -0.96 15.65 -26.81
CA GLY A 105 -0.45 16.86 -26.13
C GLY A 105 -1.48 17.61 -25.26
N SER A 106 -2.65 17.06 -25.00
CA SER A 106 -3.62 17.63 -24.07
C SER A 106 -3.23 17.35 -22.62
N GLN A 107 -2.96 18.40 -21.81
CA GLN A 107 -2.67 18.21 -20.39
C GLN A 107 -3.80 17.53 -19.63
N ALA A 108 -5.05 17.88 -19.95
CA ALA A 108 -6.21 17.20 -19.37
C ALA A 108 -6.26 15.72 -19.79
N GLY A 109 -5.99 15.42 -21.05
CA GLY A 109 -5.90 14.04 -21.54
C GLY A 109 -4.79 13.24 -20.83
N ILE A 110 -3.61 13.82 -20.65
CA ILE A 110 -2.49 13.20 -19.91
C ILE A 110 -2.89 12.95 -18.45
N PHE A 111 -3.53 13.93 -17.81
CA PHE A 111 -4.00 13.80 -16.43
C PHE A 111 -4.97 12.62 -16.26
N VAL A 112 -6.00 12.56 -17.11
CA VAL A 112 -6.97 11.45 -17.10
C VAL A 112 -6.27 10.11 -17.38
N SER A 113 -5.42 10.08 -18.42
CA SER A 113 -4.73 8.86 -18.83
C SER A 113 -3.80 8.33 -17.73
N LEU A 114 -3.02 9.18 -17.07
CA LEU A 114 -2.15 8.79 -15.97
C LEU A 114 -2.94 8.37 -14.74
N TYR A 115 -4.04 9.06 -14.40
CA TYR A 115 -4.93 8.67 -13.30
C TYR A 115 -5.51 7.27 -13.55
N VAL A 116 -6.12 7.04 -14.72
CA VAL A 116 -6.71 5.74 -15.07
C VAL A 116 -5.66 4.64 -15.12
N THR A 117 -4.49 4.92 -15.70
CA THR A 117 -3.40 3.94 -15.77
C THR A 117 -2.90 3.56 -14.38
N ALA A 118 -2.67 4.54 -13.50
CA ALA A 118 -2.29 4.27 -12.11
C ALA A 118 -3.37 3.47 -11.37
N SER A 119 -4.65 3.79 -11.59
CA SER A 119 -5.78 3.06 -11.02
C SER A 119 -5.77 1.59 -11.42
N VAL A 120 -5.72 1.31 -12.72
CA VAL A 120 -5.72 -0.07 -13.26
C VAL A 120 -4.50 -0.86 -12.77
N LEU A 121 -3.32 -0.24 -12.79
CA LEU A 121 -2.10 -0.91 -12.34
C LEU A 121 -2.14 -1.23 -10.83
N THR A 122 -2.67 -0.31 -10.02
CA THR A 122 -2.78 -0.52 -8.58
C THR A 122 -3.71 -1.68 -8.23
N VAL A 123 -4.81 -1.84 -8.98
CA VAL A 123 -5.75 -2.95 -8.77
C VAL A 123 -5.05 -4.31 -8.90
N VAL A 124 -4.13 -4.46 -9.86
CA VAL A 124 -3.47 -5.75 -10.13
C VAL A 124 -2.10 -5.90 -9.47
N THR A 125 -1.58 -4.83 -8.82
CA THR A 125 -0.27 -4.86 -8.17
C THR A 125 -0.38 -4.43 -6.69
N SER A 126 0.14 -3.26 -6.34
CA SER A 126 -0.06 -2.60 -5.04
C SER A 126 0.19 -1.11 -5.17
N ASN A 127 -0.39 -0.33 -4.23
CA ASN A 127 -0.20 1.11 -4.16
C ASN A 127 1.28 1.51 -4.10
N ASP A 128 2.07 0.85 -3.26
CA ASP A 128 3.48 1.20 -3.02
C ASP A 128 4.32 1.06 -4.29
N ILE A 129 4.10 -0.03 -5.05
CA ILE A 129 4.83 -0.29 -6.30
C ILE A 129 4.47 0.75 -7.35
N VAL A 130 3.18 1.05 -7.53
CA VAL A 130 2.75 2.07 -8.48
C VAL A 130 3.32 3.44 -8.10
N VAL A 131 3.36 3.79 -6.81
CA VAL A 131 3.98 5.04 -6.36
C VAL A 131 5.48 5.07 -6.67
N LEU A 132 6.20 3.99 -6.39
CA LEU A 132 7.65 3.91 -6.62
C LEU A 132 8.04 3.98 -8.09
N THR A 133 7.22 3.43 -8.98
CA THR A 133 7.56 3.27 -10.40
C THR A 133 7.03 4.40 -11.27
N PHE A 134 5.78 4.82 -11.03
CA PHE A 134 5.14 5.86 -11.82
C PHE A 134 5.57 7.28 -11.45
N THR A 135 5.84 7.55 -10.18
CA THR A 135 6.27 8.90 -9.76
C THR A 135 7.55 9.35 -10.46
N PRO A 136 8.64 8.54 -10.53
CA PRO A 136 9.84 8.90 -11.30
C PRO A 136 9.56 9.15 -12.78
N PHE A 137 8.74 8.29 -13.42
CA PHE A 137 8.35 8.44 -14.81
C PHE A 137 7.66 9.78 -15.05
N ILE A 138 6.63 10.11 -14.23
CA ILE A 138 5.88 11.36 -14.35
C ILE A 138 6.80 12.57 -14.15
N CYS A 139 7.71 12.53 -13.17
CA CYS A 139 8.68 13.61 -12.95
C CYS A 139 9.58 13.83 -14.17
N GLN A 140 10.11 12.76 -14.76
CA GLN A 140 10.97 12.85 -15.95
C GLN A 140 10.19 13.35 -17.17
N PHE A 141 8.99 12.81 -17.39
CA PHE A 141 8.09 13.23 -18.47
C PHE A 141 7.76 14.73 -18.35
N CYS A 142 7.30 15.18 -17.18
CA CYS A 142 6.96 16.59 -16.95
C CYS A 142 8.17 17.53 -17.12
N LYS A 143 9.37 17.08 -16.72
CA LYS A 143 10.62 17.82 -16.92
C LYS A 143 10.94 17.98 -18.40
N ARG A 144 10.79 16.92 -19.20
CA ARG A 144 11.00 16.98 -20.67
C ARG A 144 9.99 17.90 -21.35
N CYS A 145 8.72 17.86 -20.92
CA CYS A 145 7.66 18.71 -21.47
C CYS A 145 7.65 20.14 -20.88
N SER A 146 8.55 20.46 -19.93
CA SER A 146 8.59 21.74 -19.22
C SER A 146 7.25 22.12 -18.56
N ILE A 147 6.52 21.14 -17.99
CA ILE A 147 5.25 21.33 -17.30
C ILE A 147 5.38 21.06 -15.81
N ASN A 148 4.44 21.63 -15.02
CA ASN A 148 4.39 21.40 -13.60
C ASN A 148 4.01 19.93 -13.28
N PRO A 149 4.86 19.13 -12.61
CA PRO A 149 4.57 17.74 -12.31
C PRO A 149 3.51 17.54 -11.22
N VAL A 150 3.29 18.53 -10.33
CA VAL A 150 2.47 18.39 -9.12
C VAL A 150 1.05 17.84 -9.39
N PRO A 151 0.28 18.35 -10.37
CA PRO A 151 -1.05 17.81 -10.65
C PRO A 151 -1.03 16.32 -10.97
N TYR A 152 -0.05 15.88 -11.74
CA TYR A 152 0.03 14.50 -12.23
C TYR A 152 0.52 13.53 -11.16
N VAL A 153 1.60 13.89 -10.44
CA VAL A 153 2.16 13.03 -9.39
C VAL A 153 1.21 12.89 -8.20
N PHE A 154 0.54 13.99 -7.79
CA PHE A 154 -0.41 13.92 -6.68
C PHE A 154 -1.67 13.14 -7.07
N SER A 155 -2.18 13.31 -8.29
CA SER A 155 -3.29 12.50 -8.80
C SER A 155 -2.97 11.02 -8.86
N GLN A 156 -1.77 10.67 -9.33
CA GLN A 156 -1.31 9.30 -9.37
C GLN A 156 -1.19 8.71 -7.96
N PHE A 157 -0.70 9.49 -7.00
CA PHE A 157 -0.60 9.07 -5.60
C PHE A 157 -1.98 8.80 -4.99
N VAL A 158 -2.95 9.69 -5.21
CA VAL A 158 -4.34 9.51 -4.78
C VAL A 158 -4.97 8.31 -5.47
N ALA A 159 -4.80 8.16 -6.79
CA ALA A 159 -5.30 7.02 -7.55
C ALA A 159 -4.78 5.69 -6.98
N ALA A 160 -3.47 5.60 -6.73
CA ALA A 160 -2.85 4.39 -6.19
C ALA A 160 -3.44 3.99 -4.84
N ASN A 161 -3.60 4.93 -3.91
CA ASN A 161 -4.17 4.63 -2.59
C ASN A 161 -5.69 4.42 -2.62
N THR A 162 -6.41 5.00 -3.56
CA THR A 162 -7.87 4.81 -3.67
C THR A 162 -8.23 3.48 -4.33
N TRP A 163 -7.60 3.15 -5.46
CA TRP A 163 -7.94 1.94 -6.20
C TRP A 163 -7.32 0.66 -5.62
N SER A 164 -6.37 0.78 -4.69
CA SER A 164 -5.89 -0.34 -3.86
C SER A 164 -6.95 -0.91 -2.92
N LEU A 165 -8.06 -0.20 -2.72
CA LEU A 165 -9.22 -0.69 -1.96
C LEU A 165 -9.93 -1.86 -2.63
N LEU A 166 -9.85 -2.01 -3.96
CA LEU A 166 -10.66 -2.94 -4.73
C LEU A 166 -10.40 -4.39 -4.36
N PHE A 167 -9.14 -4.77 -4.20
CA PHE A 167 -8.73 -6.11 -3.85
C PHE A 167 -7.97 -6.14 -2.53
N ILE A 168 -8.12 -7.23 -1.80
CA ILE A 168 -7.46 -7.44 -0.52
C ILE A 168 -5.93 -7.32 -0.62
N ILE A 169 -5.35 -7.74 -1.75
CA ILE A 169 -3.90 -7.71 -2.03
C ILE A 169 -3.38 -6.33 -2.46
N GLY A 170 -4.26 -5.35 -2.69
CA GLY A 170 -3.89 -4.01 -3.18
C GLY A 170 -3.07 -3.19 -2.19
N ASN A 171 -3.21 -3.49 -0.89
CA ASN A 171 -2.46 -2.84 0.18
C ASN A 171 -2.26 -3.83 1.36
N PRO A 172 -1.08 -3.90 1.99
CA PRO A 172 -0.88 -4.72 3.19
C PRO A 172 -1.91 -4.46 4.30
N THR A 173 -2.33 -3.21 4.46
CA THR A 173 -3.30 -2.81 5.48
C THR A 173 -4.68 -3.44 5.27
N ASN A 174 -5.07 -3.69 4.02
CA ASN A 174 -6.31 -4.39 3.69
C ASN A 174 -6.25 -5.82 4.24
N ILE A 175 -5.12 -6.50 4.06
CA ILE A 175 -4.92 -7.88 4.49
C ILE A 175 -4.98 -7.94 6.02
N PHE A 176 -4.28 -7.04 6.74
CA PHE A 176 -4.28 -7.01 8.20
C PHE A 176 -5.68 -6.82 8.78
N LEU A 177 -6.42 -5.85 8.27
CA LEU A 177 -7.76 -5.54 8.78
C LEU A 177 -8.78 -6.63 8.40
N ALA A 178 -8.71 -7.15 7.18
CA ALA A 178 -9.65 -8.15 6.68
C ALA A 178 -9.57 -9.48 7.43
N GLN A 179 -8.44 -9.79 8.09
CA GLN A 179 -8.33 -11.00 8.92
C GLN A 179 -9.35 -11.05 10.06
N SER A 180 -9.78 -9.90 10.58
CA SER A 180 -10.76 -9.84 11.67
C SER A 180 -12.16 -10.34 11.28
N VAL A 181 -12.46 -10.41 9.97
CA VAL A 181 -13.76 -10.86 9.43
C VAL A 181 -13.65 -12.18 8.68
N ASP A 182 -12.49 -12.85 8.73
CA ASP A 182 -12.25 -14.14 8.06
C ASP A 182 -12.77 -14.18 6.61
N THR A 183 -12.41 -13.14 5.82
CA THR A 183 -12.90 -12.94 4.46
C THR A 183 -11.93 -13.49 3.43
N ASP A 184 -12.45 -14.14 2.41
CA ASP A 184 -11.70 -14.53 1.22
C ASP A 184 -11.62 -13.39 0.18
N PHE A 185 -10.91 -13.63 -0.91
CA PHE A 185 -10.68 -12.63 -1.96
C PHE A 185 -11.98 -12.15 -2.64
N LEU A 186 -12.91 -13.06 -2.93
CA LEU A 186 -14.15 -12.72 -3.64
C LEU A 186 -15.16 -12.09 -2.70
N SER A 187 -15.25 -12.55 -1.47
CA SER A 187 -16.09 -11.95 -0.43
C SER A 187 -15.64 -10.52 -0.12
N TYR A 188 -14.33 -10.29 -0.02
CA TYR A 188 -13.78 -8.95 0.10
C TYR A 188 -14.17 -8.07 -1.10
N PHE A 189 -13.96 -8.56 -2.33
CA PHE A 189 -14.31 -7.83 -3.54
C PHE A 189 -15.79 -7.49 -3.60
N SER A 190 -16.68 -8.44 -3.22
CA SER A 190 -18.13 -8.24 -3.25
C SER A 190 -18.61 -7.07 -2.39
N VAL A 191 -17.88 -6.76 -1.30
CA VAL A 191 -18.16 -5.62 -0.43
C VAL A 191 -17.44 -4.35 -0.93
N MET A 192 -16.17 -4.47 -1.33
CA MET A 192 -15.31 -3.30 -1.56
C MET A 192 -15.39 -2.70 -2.96
N TRP A 193 -16.02 -3.37 -3.95
CA TRP A 193 -16.11 -2.82 -5.30
C TRP A 193 -16.86 -1.49 -5.37
N LEU A 194 -18.02 -1.37 -4.71
CA LEU A 194 -18.82 -0.16 -4.74
C LEU A 194 -18.19 1.00 -3.96
N PRO A 195 -17.71 0.81 -2.72
CA PRO A 195 -16.89 1.79 -2.01
C PRO A 195 -15.72 2.32 -2.83
N THR A 196 -15.01 1.41 -3.52
CA THR A 196 -13.85 1.78 -4.35
C THR A 196 -14.26 2.63 -5.55
N VAL A 197 -15.32 2.27 -6.25
CA VAL A 197 -15.83 3.05 -7.38
C VAL A 197 -16.27 4.44 -6.92
N PHE A 198 -17.02 4.54 -5.82
CA PHE A 198 -17.46 5.83 -5.28
C PHE A 198 -16.26 6.70 -4.86
N ALA A 199 -15.28 6.11 -4.16
CA ALA A 199 -14.03 6.80 -3.82
C ALA A 199 -13.26 7.23 -5.07
N GLY A 200 -13.14 6.34 -6.06
CA GLY A 200 -12.43 6.60 -7.31
C GLY A 200 -13.03 7.75 -8.10
N VAL A 201 -14.34 7.77 -8.25
CA VAL A 201 -15.05 8.86 -8.93
C VAL A 201 -14.95 10.16 -8.13
N ALA A 202 -15.19 10.12 -6.83
CA ALA A 202 -15.12 11.30 -5.98
C ALA A 202 -13.70 11.92 -5.96
N SER A 203 -12.68 11.11 -5.77
CA SER A 203 -11.29 11.59 -5.79
C SER A 203 -10.90 12.16 -7.16
N PHE A 204 -11.30 11.51 -8.25
CA PHE A 204 -11.04 12.02 -9.60
C PHE A 204 -11.70 13.39 -9.85
N VAL A 205 -12.99 13.53 -9.51
CA VAL A 205 -13.71 14.80 -9.66
C VAL A 205 -13.06 15.91 -8.83
N MET A 206 -12.70 15.62 -7.57
CA MET A 206 -12.03 16.58 -6.71
C MET A 206 -10.65 16.98 -7.24
N LEU A 207 -9.86 16.04 -7.75
CA LEU A 207 -8.56 16.31 -8.34
C LEU A 207 -8.67 17.18 -9.61
N VAL A 208 -9.65 16.89 -10.48
CA VAL A 208 -9.94 17.73 -11.65
C VAL A 208 -10.34 19.14 -11.21
N ALA A 209 -11.19 19.28 -10.19
CA ALA A 209 -11.62 20.58 -9.68
C ALA A 209 -10.42 21.39 -9.11
N VAL A 210 -9.54 20.73 -8.36
CA VAL A 210 -8.34 21.34 -7.76
C VAL A 210 -7.35 21.81 -8.82
N PHE A 211 -7.10 20.96 -9.84
CA PHE A 211 -6.03 21.21 -10.82
C PHE A 211 -6.51 21.76 -12.17
N LYS A 212 -7.82 22.02 -12.35
CA LYS A 212 -8.41 22.50 -13.63
C LYS A 212 -7.66 23.62 -14.32
N ASN A 213 -7.13 24.58 -13.54
CA ASN A 213 -6.41 25.71 -14.11
C ASN A 213 -5.02 25.35 -14.63
N SER A 214 -4.38 24.36 -14.01
CA SER A 214 -3.07 23.84 -14.45
C SER A 214 -3.16 22.97 -15.69
N LEU A 215 -4.35 22.45 -16.03
CA LEU A 215 -4.56 21.50 -17.12
C LEU A 215 -4.99 22.14 -18.44
N LYS A 216 -5.10 23.48 -18.51
CA LYS A 216 -5.60 24.20 -19.69
C LYS A 216 -4.57 24.39 -20.81
N GLN A 217 -3.29 24.30 -20.51
CA GLN A 217 -2.22 24.55 -21.46
C GLN A 217 -2.02 23.32 -22.37
N LYS A 218 -1.74 23.57 -23.66
CA LYS A 218 -1.31 22.51 -24.59
C LYS A 218 0.18 22.28 -24.46
N ILE A 219 0.60 21.05 -24.64
CA ILE A 219 2.00 20.64 -24.63
C ILE A 219 2.40 20.30 -26.07
N VAL A 220 3.63 20.57 -26.41
CA VAL A 220 4.23 20.05 -27.63
C VAL A 220 4.49 18.56 -27.39
N PRO A 221 3.86 17.65 -28.18
CA PRO A 221 4.07 16.23 -28.05
C PRO A 221 5.55 15.89 -28.23
N ILE A 222 6.12 15.10 -27.33
CA ILE A 222 7.45 14.53 -27.54
C ILE A 222 7.25 13.18 -28.23
N GLU A 223 7.73 13.06 -29.44
CA GLU A 223 7.75 11.80 -30.19
C GLU A 223 8.93 10.93 -29.71
N ASP A 224 8.84 10.38 -28.50
CA ASP A 224 9.75 9.35 -28.04
C ASP A 224 9.13 7.98 -28.29
N GLU A 225 9.78 7.12 -29.04
CA GLU A 225 9.39 5.72 -29.16
C GLU A 225 10.01 4.90 -28.03
N TYR A 226 9.19 4.52 -27.06
CA TYR A 226 9.60 3.55 -26.05
C TYR A 226 9.29 2.14 -26.51
N VAL A 227 10.32 1.32 -26.64
CA VAL A 227 10.19 -0.08 -27.05
C VAL A 227 10.58 -0.99 -25.88
N LEU A 228 9.70 -1.90 -25.53
CA LEU A 228 10.00 -2.97 -24.56
C LEU A 228 11.18 -3.81 -25.08
N LYS A 229 12.32 -3.71 -24.38
CA LYS A 229 13.56 -4.39 -24.76
C LYS A 229 13.46 -5.92 -24.64
N GLU A 230 12.68 -6.41 -23.68
CA GLU A 230 12.61 -7.82 -23.31
C GLU A 230 11.16 -8.34 -23.29
N ARG A 231 10.44 -8.20 -24.40
CA ARG A 231 9.00 -8.54 -24.51
C ARG A 231 8.66 -9.93 -23.95
N SER A 232 9.45 -10.96 -24.24
CA SER A 232 9.18 -12.33 -23.77
C SER A 232 9.22 -12.44 -22.26
N PHE A 233 10.17 -11.79 -21.59
CA PHE A 233 10.28 -11.81 -20.14
C PHE A 233 9.19 -11.00 -19.47
N THR A 234 8.79 -9.87 -20.04
CA THR A 234 7.66 -9.07 -19.58
C THR A 234 6.35 -9.88 -19.68
N PHE A 235 6.15 -10.57 -20.80
CA PHE A 235 4.94 -11.38 -21.00
C PHE A 235 4.85 -12.54 -20.00
N VAL A 236 5.97 -13.21 -19.71
CA VAL A 236 6.06 -14.23 -18.68
C VAL A 236 5.69 -13.64 -17.31
N GLY A 237 6.28 -12.51 -16.93
CA GLY A 237 5.95 -11.85 -15.64
C GLY A 237 4.47 -11.48 -15.53
N LEU A 238 3.90 -10.93 -16.61
CA LEU A 238 2.47 -10.56 -16.64
C LEU A 238 1.57 -11.80 -16.53
N ALA A 239 1.91 -12.88 -17.23
CA ALA A 239 1.17 -14.14 -17.14
C ALA A 239 1.20 -14.69 -15.71
N PHE A 240 2.38 -14.71 -15.07
CA PHE A 240 2.51 -15.17 -13.67
C PHE A 240 1.71 -14.29 -12.71
N LEU A 241 1.72 -12.97 -12.88
CA LEU A 241 0.92 -12.06 -12.02
C LEU A 241 -0.58 -12.31 -12.19
N VAL A 242 -1.07 -12.43 -13.43
CA VAL A 242 -2.48 -12.68 -13.72
C VAL A 242 -2.91 -14.05 -13.17
N PHE A 243 -2.14 -15.11 -13.46
CA PHE A 243 -2.44 -16.44 -12.93
C PHE A 243 -2.38 -16.49 -11.41
N CYS A 244 -1.42 -15.81 -10.79
CA CYS A 244 -1.36 -15.70 -9.34
C CYS A 244 -2.63 -15.04 -8.78
N THR A 245 -3.04 -13.89 -9.32
CA THR A 245 -4.24 -13.17 -8.88
C THR A 245 -5.51 -14.01 -9.03
N VAL A 246 -5.67 -14.68 -10.18
CA VAL A 246 -6.79 -15.60 -10.41
C VAL A 246 -6.75 -16.79 -9.44
N SER A 247 -5.56 -17.35 -9.22
CA SER A 247 -5.41 -18.49 -8.29
C SER A 247 -5.69 -18.08 -6.84
N ILE A 248 -5.28 -16.89 -6.40
CA ILE A 248 -5.62 -16.36 -5.07
C ILE A 248 -7.13 -16.18 -4.90
N ALA A 249 -7.85 -15.85 -5.99
CA ALA A 249 -9.31 -15.72 -5.96
C ALA A 249 -10.04 -17.07 -5.89
N VAL A 250 -9.47 -18.14 -6.44
CA VAL A 250 -10.14 -19.43 -6.64
C VAL A 250 -9.68 -20.50 -5.65
N LEU A 251 -8.37 -20.59 -5.37
CA LEU A 251 -7.80 -21.70 -4.60
C LEU A 251 -8.16 -21.70 -3.10
N PRO A 252 -8.50 -20.59 -2.43
CA PRO A 252 -9.01 -20.64 -1.05
C PRO A 252 -10.27 -21.50 -0.88
N TYR A 253 -11.12 -21.63 -1.92
CA TYR A 253 -12.27 -22.55 -1.92
C TYR A 253 -11.87 -24.03 -1.87
N PHE A 254 -10.59 -24.34 -2.11
CA PHE A 254 -9.99 -25.68 -1.99
C PHE A 254 -9.03 -25.77 -0.79
N GLU A 255 -9.27 -24.96 0.24
CA GLU A 255 -8.50 -24.92 1.50
C GLU A 255 -7.01 -24.51 1.33
N LEU A 256 -6.65 -23.92 0.18
CA LEU A 256 -5.30 -23.40 -0.06
C LEU A 256 -5.25 -21.92 0.31
N GLU A 257 -4.58 -21.59 1.41
CA GLU A 257 -4.44 -20.21 1.86
C GLU A 257 -3.65 -19.34 0.86
N MET A 258 -4.05 -18.07 0.72
CA MET A 258 -3.51 -17.11 -0.27
C MET A 258 -1.99 -16.97 -0.23
N TYR A 259 -1.36 -17.08 0.95
CA TYR A 259 0.10 -16.93 1.08
C TYR A 259 0.88 -18.10 0.46
N TYR A 260 0.36 -19.34 0.51
CA TYR A 260 0.98 -20.46 -0.19
C TYR A 260 0.95 -20.26 -1.70
N VAL A 261 -0.21 -19.83 -2.21
CA VAL A 261 -0.41 -19.58 -3.65
C VAL A 261 0.55 -18.51 -4.14
N SER A 262 0.60 -17.36 -3.46
CA SER A 262 1.48 -16.27 -3.85
C SER A 262 2.96 -16.63 -3.81
N ALA A 263 3.39 -17.34 -2.75
CA ALA A 263 4.77 -17.82 -2.61
C ALA A 263 5.16 -18.79 -3.74
N PHE A 264 4.25 -19.72 -4.07
CA PHE A 264 4.46 -20.66 -5.18
C PHE A 264 4.68 -19.90 -6.50
N PHE A 265 3.80 -18.95 -6.85
CA PHE A 265 3.92 -18.19 -8.10
C PHE A 265 5.18 -17.32 -8.15
N ALA A 266 5.58 -16.70 -7.04
CA ALA A 266 6.81 -15.92 -6.97
C ALA A 266 8.06 -16.78 -7.19
N ILE A 267 8.14 -17.94 -6.55
CA ILE A 267 9.24 -18.90 -6.71
C ILE A 267 9.24 -19.45 -8.14
N ALA A 268 8.08 -19.89 -8.65
CA ALA A 268 7.95 -20.45 -9.98
C ALA A 268 8.32 -19.43 -11.09
N LEU A 269 7.96 -18.16 -10.94
CA LEU A 269 8.42 -17.09 -11.83
C LEU A 269 9.94 -17.03 -11.88
N PHE A 270 10.60 -16.96 -10.71
CA PHE A 270 12.06 -16.84 -10.68
C PHE A 270 12.76 -18.07 -11.27
N VAL A 271 12.29 -19.28 -10.94
CA VAL A 271 12.81 -20.51 -11.55
C VAL A 271 12.66 -20.46 -13.07
N THR A 272 11.46 -20.11 -13.59
CA THR A 272 11.19 -19.98 -15.02
C THR A 272 12.14 -18.99 -15.68
N VAL A 273 12.31 -17.80 -15.09
CA VAL A 273 13.18 -16.76 -15.65
C VAL A 273 14.65 -17.17 -15.62
N ILE A 274 15.11 -17.84 -14.55
CA ILE A 274 16.48 -18.35 -14.47
C ILE A 274 16.73 -19.39 -15.54
N VAL A 275 15.81 -20.34 -15.74
CA VAL A 275 15.91 -21.37 -16.79
C VAL A 275 15.92 -20.72 -18.19
N MET A 276 15.00 -19.79 -18.46
CA MET A 276 14.97 -19.07 -19.74
C MET A 276 16.27 -18.30 -20.01
N ARG A 277 16.86 -17.67 -19.01
CA ARG A 277 18.17 -16.97 -19.12
C ARG A 277 19.32 -17.96 -19.33
N ALA A 278 19.32 -19.09 -18.62
CA ALA A 278 20.32 -20.13 -18.78
C ALA A 278 20.33 -20.71 -20.21
N VAL A 279 19.14 -21.02 -20.76
CA VAL A 279 18.99 -21.48 -22.16
C VAL A 279 19.53 -20.45 -23.15
N LYS A 280 19.30 -19.16 -22.89
CA LYS A 280 19.85 -18.07 -23.73
C LYS A 280 21.30 -17.72 -23.41
N ARG A 281 21.98 -18.45 -22.52
CA ARG A 281 23.34 -18.19 -22.02
C ARG A 281 23.52 -16.75 -21.48
N GLN A 282 22.47 -16.21 -20.85
CA GLN A 282 22.46 -14.86 -20.26
C GLN A 282 22.46 -14.93 -18.73
N ARG A 283 23.01 -13.91 -18.07
CA ARG A 283 22.95 -13.79 -16.61
C ARG A 283 21.52 -13.40 -16.17
N PRO A 284 21.00 -13.94 -15.06
CA PRO A 284 19.68 -13.61 -14.54
C PRO A 284 19.65 -12.26 -13.79
N THR A 285 20.16 -11.20 -14.41
CA THR A 285 20.35 -9.87 -13.78
C THR A 285 19.02 -9.27 -13.33
N VAL A 286 17.92 -9.54 -14.04
CA VAL A 286 16.57 -9.05 -13.67
C VAL A 286 16.13 -9.65 -12.34
N VAL A 287 16.35 -10.96 -12.12
CA VAL A 287 16.01 -11.62 -10.84
C VAL A 287 16.79 -11.02 -9.68
N LEU A 288 18.10 -10.81 -9.86
CA LEU A 288 18.94 -10.21 -8.82
C LEU A 288 18.51 -8.77 -8.49
N LYS A 289 18.17 -7.98 -9.50
CA LYS A 289 17.64 -6.63 -9.31
C LYS A 289 16.29 -6.64 -8.59
N THR A 290 15.38 -7.54 -8.99
CA THR A 290 14.07 -7.71 -8.33
C THR A 290 14.26 -8.01 -6.86
N LEU A 291 15.12 -8.98 -6.51
CA LEU A 291 15.41 -9.31 -5.12
C LEU A 291 16.04 -8.14 -4.35
N SER A 292 16.92 -7.36 -4.97
CA SER A 292 17.54 -6.20 -4.31
C SER A 292 16.59 -5.02 -4.08
N ARG A 293 15.47 -4.96 -4.82
CA ARG A 293 14.44 -3.93 -4.71
C ARG A 293 13.19 -4.39 -3.96
N ALA A 294 13.13 -5.67 -3.61
CA ALA A 294 12.03 -6.21 -2.82
C ALA A 294 11.95 -5.51 -1.45
N PRO A 295 10.75 -5.26 -0.93
CA PRO A 295 10.55 -4.49 0.30
C PRO A 295 10.81 -5.34 1.56
N PHE A 296 12.00 -5.99 1.66
CA PHE A 296 12.35 -6.83 2.82
C PHE A 296 12.44 -6.04 4.13
N GLU A 297 12.61 -4.72 4.07
CA GLU A 297 12.55 -3.83 5.23
C GLU A 297 11.18 -3.83 5.92
N MET A 298 10.13 -4.27 5.21
CA MET A 298 8.81 -4.45 5.80
C MET A 298 8.76 -5.60 6.81
N ILE A 299 9.65 -6.58 6.71
CA ILE A 299 9.67 -7.75 7.62
C ILE A 299 9.91 -7.31 9.07
N PRO A 300 11.04 -6.66 9.43
CA PRO A 300 11.25 -6.22 10.81
C PRO A 300 10.23 -5.17 11.27
N LEU A 301 9.75 -4.31 10.37
CA LEU A 301 8.72 -3.33 10.70
C LEU A 301 7.42 -4.02 11.11
N VAL A 302 6.92 -4.93 10.28
CA VAL A 302 5.65 -5.65 10.51
C VAL A 302 5.74 -6.54 11.74
N LEU A 303 6.82 -7.35 11.88
CA LEU A 303 6.97 -8.25 13.02
C LEU A 303 7.12 -7.46 14.33
N GLY A 304 7.88 -6.36 14.32
CA GLY A 304 8.00 -5.49 15.50
C GLY A 304 6.67 -4.87 15.91
N MET A 305 5.91 -4.33 14.95
CA MET A 305 4.59 -3.76 15.23
C MET A 305 3.58 -4.81 15.65
N ALA A 306 3.64 -6.02 15.10
CA ALA A 306 2.78 -7.14 15.51
C ALA A 306 2.98 -7.50 17.00
N ILE A 307 4.23 -7.52 17.48
CA ILE A 307 4.53 -7.75 18.90
C ILE A 307 3.99 -6.61 19.77
N ILE A 308 4.10 -5.37 19.32
CA ILE A 308 3.56 -4.20 20.05
C ILE A 308 2.03 -4.26 20.09
N ALA A 309 1.37 -4.57 18.97
CA ALA A 309 -0.08 -4.74 18.92
C ALA A 309 -0.54 -5.90 19.85
N LEU A 310 0.14 -7.03 19.81
CA LEU A 310 -0.09 -8.15 20.72
C LEU A 310 0.05 -7.74 22.20
N SER A 311 1.07 -6.92 22.50
CA SER A 311 1.25 -6.36 23.86
C SER A 311 0.07 -5.47 24.27
N LEU A 312 -0.41 -4.61 23.38
CA LEU A 312 -1.59 -3.78 23.65
C LEU A 312 -2.84 -4.64 23.89
N ASN A 313 -3.03 -5.67 23.06
CA ASN A 313 -4.15 -6.58 23.17
C ASN A 313 -4.13 -7.35 24.51
N LYS A 314 -3.03 -8.04 24.82
CA LYS A 314 -2.86 -8.81 26.07
C LYS A 314 -3.04 -7.95 27.34
N ASN A 315 -2.75 -6.66 27.27
CA ASN A 315 -2.90 -5.73 28.38
C ASN A 315 -4.25 -4.99 28.39
N GLY A 316 -5.23 -5.39 27.54
CA GLY A 316 -6.60 -4.88 27.53
C GLY A 316 -6.75 -3.47 26.95
N VAL A 317 -5.71 -2.94 26.28
CA VAL A 317 -5.75 -1.59 25.69
C VAL A 317 -6.67 -1.56 24.47
N THR A 318 -6.58 -2.55 23.60
CA THR A 318 -7.41 -2.66 22.38
C THR A 318 -8.90 -2.81 22.74
N GLN A 319 -9.21 -3.59 23.79
CA GLN A 319 -10.56 -3.69 24.32
C GLN A 319 -11.09 -2.35 24.86
N ALA A 320 -10.25 -1.60 25.60
CA ALA A 320 -10.62 -0.29 26.10
C ALA A 320 -10.87 0.71 24.96
N ILE A 321 -10.05 0.67 23.90
CA ILE A 321 -10.26 1.49 22.69
C ILE A 321 -11.59 1.10 22.02
N CYS A 322 -11.87 -0.20 21.84
CA CYS A 322 -13.13 -0.67 21.25
C CYS A 322 -14.34 -0.14 22.06
N SER A 323 -14.31 -0.29 23.39
CA SER A 323 -15.36 0.21 24.27
C SER A 323 -15.54 1.72 24.21
N LEU A 324 -14.46 2.49 24.01
CA LEU A 324 -14.50 3.94 23.86
C LEU A 324 -15.11 4.38 22.52
N ILE A 325 -14.81 3.69 21.43
CA ILE A 325 -15.39 3.96 20.10
C ILE A 325 -16.88 3.59 20.09
N GLY A 326 -17.20 2.43 20.70
CA GLY A 326 -18.54 1.89 20.78
C GLY A 326 -19.02 1.27 19.46
N GLU A 327 -20.29 0.82 19.48
CA GLU A 327 -20.92 0.08 18.39
C GLU A 327 -21.88 0.93 17.54
N GLU A 328 -22.16 2.16 17.99
CA GLU A 328 -23.04 3.08 17.25
C GLU A 328 -22.34 3.66 16.02
N ASP A 329 -23.02 3.70 14.89
CA ASP A 329 -22.50 4.22 13.62
C ASP A 329 -21.09 3.70 13.27
N PRO A 330 -20.87 2.38 13.25
CA PRO A 330 -19.52 1.80 13.15
C PRO A 330 -18.82 2.21 11.86
N ALA A 331 -19.54 2.31 10.74
CA ALA A 331 -18.96 2.73 9.47
C ALA A 331 -18.35 4.14 9.55
N LEU A 332 -19.05 5.08 10.17
CA LEU A 332 -18.56 6.45 10.30
C LEU A 332 -17.41 6.56 11.32
N LYS A 333 -17.63 6.04 12.54
CA LYS A 333 -16.65 6.15 13.64
C LYS A 333 -15.34 5.48 13.29
N TYR A 334 -15.37 4.21 12.86
CA TYR A 334 -14.16 3.46 12.53
C TYR A 334 -13.49 4.00 11.24
N GLY A 335 -14.26 4.43 10.24
CA GLY A 335 -13.74 5.04 9.03
C GLY A 335 -13.00 6.36 9.28
N VAL A 336 -13.58 7.25 10.07
CA VAL A 336 -12.95 8.54 10.42
C VAL A 336 -11.76 8.33 11.35
N LEU A 337 -11.92 7.52 12.42
CA LEU A 337 -10.85 7.31 13.39
C LEU A 337 -9.65 6.59 12.76
N SER A 338 -9.86 5.61 11.89
CA SER A 338 -8.76 4.96 11.18
C SER A 338 -8.05 5.92 10.21
N THR A 339 -8.80 6.80 9.52
CA THR A 339 -8.23 7.85 8.67
C THR A 339 -7.31 8.79 9.47
N LEU A 340 -7.74 9.24 10.62
CA LEU A 340 -6.94 10.11 11.49
C LEU A 340 -5.76 9.36 12.12
N SER A 341 -6.02 8.16 12.63
CA SER A 341 -5.00 7.33 13.28
C SER A 341 -3.89 6.89 12.31
N ALA A 342 -4.20 6.66 11.03
CA ALA A 342 -3.19 6.41 10.00
C ALA A 342 -2.17 7.55 9.89
N ASN A 343 -2.60 8.79 10.10
CA ASN A 343 -1.71 9.95 10.06
C ASN A 343 -0.91 10.19 11.35
N LEU A 344 -1.32 9.58 12.45
CA LEU A 344 -0.61 9.62 13.73
C LEU A 344 0.34 8.45 13.93
N LEU A 345 -0.02 7.27 13.41
CA LEU A 345 0.71 6.03 13.67
C LEU A 345 1.42 5.48 12.42
N ASN A 346 1.08 5.96 11.23
CA ASN A 346 1.23 5.32 9.93
C ASN A 346 0.18 4.21 9.71
N ASN A 347 -0.20 3.97 8.45
CA ASN A 347 -1.30 3.06 8.12
C ASN A 347 -1.04 1.60 8.53
N ILE A 348 0.20 1.11 8.49
CA ILE A 348 0.52 -0.28 8.84
C ILE A 348 0.36 -0.53 10.35
N PRO A 349 1.03 0.21 11.25
CA PRO A 349 0.78 0.09 12.70
C PRO A 349 -0.70 0.28 13.07
N MET A 350 -1.34 1.27 12.46
CA MET A 350 -2.75 1.53 12.70
C MET A 350 -3.61 0.32 12.33
N SER A 351 -3.39 -0.30 11.16
CA SER A 351 -4.20 -1.44 10.73
C SER A 351 -4.07 -2.65 11.65
N MET A 352 -2.89 -2.90 12.20
CA MET A 352 -2.68 -3.98 13.18
C MET A 352 -3.45 -3.74 14.47
N ILE A 353 -3.36 -2.50 15.02
CA ILE A 353 -4.08 -2.15 16.25
C ILE A 353 -5.60 -2.20 16.01
N PHE A 354 -6.08 -1.67 14.87
CA PHE A 354 -7.50 -1.68 14.56
C PHE A 354 -8.04 -3.07 14.25
N ALA A 355 -7.23 -3.99 13.70
CA ALA A 355 -7.61 -5.40 13.55
C ALA A 355 -7.92 -6.02 14.93
N ASP A 356 -7.06 -5.79 15.91
CA ASP A 356 -7.30 -6.25 17.29
C ASP A 356 -8.49 -5.52 17.95
N VAL A 357 -8.65 -4.21 17.71
CA VAL A 357 -9.78 -3.42 18.26
C VAL A 357 -11.11 -3.92 17.70
N THR A 358 -11.20 -4.15 16.39
CA THR A 358 -12.43 -4.63 15.77
C THR A 358 -12.72 -6.08 16.10
N GLY A 359 -11.74 -6.88 16.49
CA GLY A 359 -11.92 -8.28 16.91
C GLY A 359 -12.80 -8.46 18.16
N TYR A 360 -13.11 -7.39 18.91
CA TYR A 360 -14.08 -7.42 20.03
C TYR A 360 -15.53 -7.19 19.58
N LEU A 361 -15.75 -6.87 18.32
CA LEU A 361 -17.07 -6.67 17.73
C LEU A 361 -17.58 -7.97 17.10
N SER A 362 -18.86 -8.02 16.75
CA SER A 362 -19.48 -9.18 16.12
C SER A 362 -20.52 -8.78 15.06
N GLY A 363 -20.87 -9.74 14.18
CA GLY A 363 -21.92 -9.58 13.18
C GLY A 363 -21.71 -8.37 12.25
N ASP A 364 -22.78 -7.66 11.94
CA ASP A 364 -22.77 -6.51 11.01
C ASP A 364 -21.93 -5.35 11.51
N VAL A 365 -21.83 -5.16 12.84
CA VAL A 365 -21.02 -4.10 13.43
C VAL A 365 -19.55 -4.35 13.15
N LEU A 366 -19.07 -5.59 13.32
CA LEU A 366 -17.71 -6.01 12.97
C LEU A 366 -17.41 -5.74 11.50
N GLN A 367 -18.28 -6.20 10.59
CA GLN A 367 -18.06 -6.02 9.15
C GLN A 367 -17.95 -4.53 8.79
N LYS A 368 -18.90 -3.70 9.24
CA LYS A 368 -18.89 -2.26 9.00
C LYS A 368 -17.65 -1.60 9.58
N ALA A 369 -17.22 -1.96 10.78
CA ALA A 369 -16.03 -1.42 11.44
C ALA A 369 -14.74 -1.80 10.69
N VAL A 370 -14.60 -3.05 10.26
CA VAL A 370 -13.41 -3.53 9.54
C VAL A 370 -13.31 -2.88 8.17
N TYR A 371 -14.36 -2.96 7.34
CA TYR A 371 -14.31 -2.42 5.98
C TYR A 371 -14.18 -0.90 5.97
N SER A 372 -14.80 -0.19 6.91
CA SER A 372 -14.59 1.26 7.05
C SER A 372 -13.19 1.61 7.54
N SER A 373 -12.57 0.78 8.39
CA SER A 373 -11.17 0.94 8.79
C SER A 373 -10.22 0.73 7.62
N ILE A 374 -10.50 -0.22 6.73
CA ILE A 374 -9.76 -0.42 5.47
C ILE A 374 -9.87 0.83 4.59
N ILE A 375 -11.07 1.37 4.42
CA ILE A 375 -11.30 2.61 3.68
C ILE A 375 -10.49 3.76 4.30
N GLY A 376 -10.59 3.93 5.61
CA GLY A 376 -9.87 5.00 6.32
C GLY A 376 -8.37 4.87 6.25
N SER A 377 -7.82 3.65 6.32
CA SER A 377 -6.39 3.36 6.16
C SER A 377 -5.83 3.84 4.82
N ASN A 378 -6.55 3.56 3.75
CA ASN A 378 -6.11 3.88 2.39
C ASN A 378 -6.32 5.36 2.05
N ILE A 379 -7.45 5.94 2.43
CA ILE A 379 -7.77 7.35 2.18
C ILE A 379 -6.96 8.26 3.10
N GLY A 380 -6.71 7.85 4.34
CA GLY A 380 -5.81 8.55 5.26
C GLY A 380 -4.40 8.72 4.73
N ALA A 381 -3.94 7.82 3.88
CA ALA A 381 -2.61 7.86 3.27
C ALA A 381 -2.30 9.15 2.51
N TYR A 382 -3.29 9.87 2.03
CA TYR A 382 -3.08 11.13 1.31
C TYR A 382 -3.57 12.40 2.04
N LEU A 383 -3.88 12.30 3.34
CA LEU A 383 -4.04 13.49 4.18
C LEU A 383 -2.69 14.16 4.48
N THR A 384 -1.71 13.36 4.91
CA THR A 384 -0.33 13.81 5.13
C THR A 384 0.65 12.78 4.58
N PRO A 385 1.89 13.16 4.27
CA PRO A 385 2.91 12.19 3.84
C PRO A 385 3.20 11.09 4.88
N LEU A 386 2.85 11.32 6.15
CA LEU A 386 3.06 10.37 7.25
C LEU A 386 2.02 9.25 7.26
N GLY A 387 0.86 9.47 6.62
CA GLY A 387 -0.27 8.55 6.62
C GLY A 387 0.03 7.16 6.06
N ALA A 388 1.06 7.04 5.21
CA ALA A 388 1.54 5.77 4.68
C ALA A 388 3.03 5.83 4.35
N LEU A 389 3.70 4.66 4.34
CA LEU A 389 5.08 4.56 3.84
C LEU A 389 5.20 5.03 2.38
N ALA A 390 4.19 4.72 1.56
CA ALA A 390 4.10 5.23 0.19
C ALA A 390 4.22 6.77 0.13
N GLY A 391 3.63 7.51 1.08
CA GLY A 391 3.69 8.96 1.15
C GLY A 391 5.11 9.49 1.38
N LEU A 392 5.86 8.81 2.22
CA LEU A 392 7.25 9.15 2.52
C LEU A 392 8.17 8.83 1.35
N MET A 393 7.97 7.69 0.71
CA MET A 393 8.69 7.30 -0.49
C MET A 393 8.39 8.27 -1.64
N PHE A 394 7.13 8.66 -1.81
CA PHE A 394 6.68 9.65 -2.78
C PHE A 394 7.41 10.99 -2.61
N THR A 395 7.41 11.55 -1.41
CA THR A 395 8.09 12.84 -1.15
C THR A 395 9.61 12.74 -1.36
N SER A 396 10.23 11.63 -0.99
CA SER A 396 11.65 11.35 -1.24
C SER A 396 11.96 11.31 -2.75
N ILE A 397 11.13 10.64 -3.55
CA ILE A 397 11.27 10.56 -5.01
C ILE A 397 11.15 11.97 -5.62
N LEU A 398 10.13 12.74 -5.24
CA LEU A 398 9.95 14.11 -5.73
C LEU A 398 11.18 14.97 -5.46
N SER A 399 11.71 14.91 -4.24
CA SER A 399 12.92 15.65 -3.86
C SER A 399 14.13 15.26 -4.72
N ARG A 400 14.36 13.96 -4.97
CA ARG A 400 15.46 13.46 -5.83
C ARG A 400 15.33 13.93 -7.28
N HIS A 401 14.11 14.17 -7.77
CA HIS A 401 13.85 14.69 -9.12
C HIS A 401 13.79 16.22 -9.17
N GLY A 402 14.06 16.90 -8.05
CA GLY A 402 14.06 18.37 -7.97
C GLY A 402 12.67 18.99 -7.99
N VAL A 403 11.62 18.23 -7.75
CA VAL A 403 10.24 18.71 -7.67
C VAL A 403 10.02 19.33 -6.29
N LYS A 404 9.74 20.63 -6.26
CA LYS A 404 9.42 21.36 -5.02
C LYS A 404 7.97 21.07 -4.62
N PHE A 405 7.79 20.11 -3.71
CA PHE A 405 6.48 19.75 -3.14
C PHE A 405 6.63 19.68 -1.62
N ARG A 406 6.14 20.71 -0.93
CA ARG A 406 6.29 20.83 0.52
C ARG A 406 5.28 19.97 1.26
N PHE A 407 5.55 19.66 2.52
CA PHE A 407 4.61 19.01 3.41
C PHE A 407 3.25 19.73 3.46
N THR A 408 3.27 21.06 3.52
CA THR A 408 2.08 21.90 3.51
C THR A 408 1.29 21.83 2.20
N ASP A 409 1.97 21.67 1.06
CA ASP A 409 1.30 21.53 -0.25
C ASP A 409 0.57 20.18 -0.31
N PHE A 410 1.22 19.12 0.18
CA PHE A 410 0.61 17.80 0.29
C PHE A 410 -0.66 17.84 1.15
N MET A 411 -0.55 18.40 2.36
CA MET A 411 -1.70 18.57 3.26
C MET A 411 -2.82 19.39 2.64
N LYS A 412 -2.47 20.52 1.99
CA LYS A 412 -3.46 21.38 1.33
C LYS A 412 -4.32 20.61 0.36
N TYR A 413 -3.72 19.82 -0.52
CA TYR A 413 -4.47 19.02 -1.48
C TYR A 413 -5.15 17.82 -0.82
N GLY A 414 -4.49 17.16 0.12
CA GLY A 414 -5.01 16.04 0.86
C GLY A 414 -6.28 16.38 1.63
N PHE A 415 -6.29 17.48 2.38
CA PHE A 415 -7.46 17.92 3.16
C PHE A 415 -8.65 18.37 2.28
N ILE A 416 -8.42 18.70 1.02
CA ILE A 416 -9.51 18.99 0.07
C ILE A 416 -10.09 17.67 -0.50
N VAL A 417 -9.23 16.71 -0.85
CA VAL A 417 -9.63 15.51 -1.57
C VAL A 417 -10.12 14.41 -0.61
N ALA A 418 -9.39 14.15 0.48
CA ALA A 418 -9.66 13.00 1.35
C ALA A 418 -11.04 13.00 2.02
N PRO A 419 -11.56 14.11 2.59
CA PRO A 419 -12.87 14.08 3.25
C PRO A 419 -14.02 13.72 2.30
N VAL A 420 -13.99 14.26 1.08
CA VAL A 420 -15.03 13.97 0.06
C VAL A 420 -14.92 12.52 -0.42
N THR A 421 -13.69 12.04 -0.61
CA THR A 421 -13.42 10.65 -1.02
C THR A 421 -13.83 9.66 0.08
N LEU A 422 -13.52 9.98 1.35
CA LEU A 422 -13.93 9.17 2.50
C LEU A 422 -15.46 9.09 2.60
N ALA A 423 -16.13 10.22 2.54
CA ALA A 423 -17.60 10.27 2.61
C ALA A 423 -18.24 9.44 1.49
N ALA A 424 -17.72 9.56 0.25
CA ALA A 424 -18.22 8.79 -0.89
C ALA A 424 -17.96 7.28 -0.71
N ALA A 425 -16.79 6.88 -0.23
CA ALA A 425 -16.46 5.48 0.03
C ALA A 425 -17.36 4.89 1.13
N LEU A 426 -17.53 5.60 2.24
CA LEU A 426 -18.40 5.16 3.34
C LEU A 426 -19.87 5.09 2.91
N ALA A 427 -20.35 6.02 2.07
CA ALA A 427 -21.67 5.92 1.48
C ALA A 427 -21.83 4.65 0.62
N GLY A 428 -20.84 4.33 -0.20
CA GLY A 428 -20.82 3.07 -0.97
C GLY A 428 -20.82 1.83 -0.07
N LEU A 429 -20.13 1.87 1.07
CA LEU A 429 -20.10 0.78 2.04
C LEU A 429 -21.48 0.60 2.71
N ILE A 430 -22.10 1.68 3.15
CA ILE A 430 -23.43 1.66 3.80
C ILE A 430 -24.53 1.14 2.84
N ILE A 431 -24.36 1.31 1.54
CA ILE A 431 -25.31 0.79 0.54
C ILE A 431 -25.21 -0.74 0.42
N ILE A 432 -24.03 -1.31 0.61
CA ILE A 432 -23.78 -2.76 0.46
C ILE A 432 -24.03 -3.51 1.79
N LEU A 433 -23.65 -2.93 2.92
CA LEU A 433 -23.79 -3.49 4.27
C LEU A 433 -24.90 -2.78 5.05
#